data_53cb299b56126c4ee1161bc6de94bedb
#
_entry.id   53cb299b56126c4ee1161bc6de94bedb
#
_cell.length_a   1.000
_cell.length_b   1.000
_cell.length_c   1.000
_cell.angle_alpha   90.00
_cell.angle_beta   90.00
_cell.angle_gamma   90.00
#
_symmetry.space_group_name_H-M   'P 1'
#
loop_
_entity.id
_entity.type
_entity.pdbx_description
1 polymer ?
#
loop_
_entity_poly.entity_id
_entity_poly.type
_entity_poly.pdbx_seq_one_letter_code
_entity_poly.pdbx_strand_id
1 'polypeptide(L)'
;MNYRNVLVAALTAGSLILPMGATAGEVGITKGMPSVDVMHNGEKVTIMRNQDQKNTVNPAFAKTSRKCPPFCIQPSTLAPGVETIGEVEVINYLKKMSDGDDSIIVVDSRTPDWVAKGMIPGAVNIPWTALNPAKGADPISIAEIMEEVFNVKQVEGLMDFSKAKTAVLFCNGMWCGQSPNNIKNLLKFGYPAHKIKWYRGGMQDWEILGLSTAKP
;
A
#
# COMPACT_ATOMS: atom_id res chain seq x y z
N MET A 1 -22.74 3.72 -82.37
CA MET A 1 -23.19 4.18 -81.05
C MET A 1 -22.17 3.70 -80.02
N ASN A 2 -21.37 4.64 -79.50
CA ASN A 2 -20.22 4.33 -78.63
C ASN A 2 -20.68 4.40 -77.16
N TYR A 3 -20.51 3.33 -76.43
CA TYR A 3 -20.66 3.33 -74.97
C TYR A 3 -19.25 3.37 -74.34
N ARG A 4 -18.96 4.53 -73.72
CA ARG A 4 -17.72 4.74 -72.94
C ARG A 4 -17.93 4.13 -71.55
N ASN A 5 -17.10 3.11 -71.21
CA ASN A 5 -17.02 2.57 -69.86
C ASN A 5 -16.33 3.57 -68.95
N VAL A 6 -17.04 4.02 -67.88
CA VAL A 6 -16.48 4.81 -66.80
C VAL A 6 -16.11 3.86 -65.68
N LEU A 7 -14.82 3.66 -65.46
CA LEU A 7 -14.28 2.99 -64.30
C LEU A 7 -14.30 3.94 -63.09
N VAL A 8 -15.11 3.64 -62.08
CA VAL A 8 -15.08 4.32 -60.80
C VAL A 8 -14.09 3.57 -59.88
N ALA A 9 -12.94 4.20 -59.61
CA ALA A 9 -11.99 3.71 -58.65
C ALA A 9 -12.44 4.14 -57.23
N ALA A 10 -12.84 3.14 -56.41
CA ALA A 10 -13.14 3.36 -55.00
C ALA A 10 -11.81 3.39 -54.19
N LEU A 11 -11.45 4.61 -53.73
CA LEU A 11 -10.37 4.76 -52.76
C LEU A 11 -10.88 4.38 -51.37
N THR A 12 -10.50 3.20 -50.90
CA THR A 12 -10.65 2.81 -49.47
C THR A 12 -9.55 3.48 -48.66
N ALA A 13 -9.90 4.57 -47.93
CA ALA A 13 -9.04 5.15 -46.93
C ALA A 13 -8.95 4.19 -45.70
N GLY A 14 -7.90 3.38 -45.67
CA GLY A 14 -7.57 2.59 -44.50
C GLY A 14 -7.10 3.50 -43.35
N SER A 15 -7.95 3.69 -42.35
CA SER A 15 -7.54 4.35 -41.08
C SER A 15 -6.54 3.47 -40.36
N LEU A 16 -5.26 3.82 -40.43
CA LEU A 16 -4.23 3.26 -39.55
C LEU A 16 -4.51 3.74 -38.13
N ILE A 17 -5.14 2.87 -37.33
CA ILE A 17 -5.18 3.04 -35.88
C ILE A 17 -3.78 2.68 -35.37
N LEU A 18 -2.95 3.71 -35.18
CA LEU A 18 -1.70 3.57 -34.45
C LEU A 18 -2.06 3.22 -32.99
N PRO A 19 -1.45 2.18 -32.40
CA PRO A 19 -1.63 1.96 -30.98
C PRO A 19 -1.09 3.21 -30.25
N MET A 20 -1.94 3.89 -29.49
CA MET A 20 -1.49 4.89 -28.53
C MET A 20 -0.64 4.16 -27.50
N GLY A 21 0.68 4.13 -27.74
CA GLY A 21 1.63 3.73 -26.71
C GLY A 21 1.41 4.63 -25.52
N ALA A 22 1.12 4.05 -24.36
CA ALA A 22 1.11 4.80 -23.11
C ALA A 22 2.47 5.49 -22.99
N THR A 23 2.52 6.81 -23.16
CA THR A 23 3.73 7.60 -22.92
C THR A 23 4.03 7.41 -21.42
N ALA A 24 5.18 6.80 -21.10
CA ALA A 24 5.67 6.77 -19.74
C ALA A 24 5.67 8.20 -19.20
N GLY A 25 4.96 8.44 -18.08
CA GLY A 25 4.89 9.76 -17.49
C GLY A 25 6.30 10.30 -17.22
N GLU A 26 6.50 11.61 -17.37
CA GLU A 26 7.80 12.26 -17.14
C GLU A 26 8.30 12.09 -15.70
N VAL A 27 7.35 12.00 -14.74
CA VAL A 27 7.62 11.76 -13.32
C VAL A 27 7.35 10.30 -12.99
N GLY A 28 8.33 9.42 -13.20
CA GLY A 28 8.24 7.99 -12.87
C GLY A 28 8.48 7.69 -11.39
N ILE A 29 8.04 6.52 -10.93
CA ILE A 29 8.38 5.99 -9.59
C ILE A 29 9.87 5.73 -9.52
N THR A 30 10.40 4.95 -10.47
CA THR A 30 11.83 4.76 -10.71
C THR A 30 12.13 4.86 -12.20
N LYS A 31 13.41 4.85 -12.58
CA LYS A 31 13.83 4.89 -14.01
C LYS A 31 13.18 3.79 -14.85
N GLY A 32 12.92 2.62 -14.27
CA GLY A 32 12.31 1.47 -14.98
C GLY A 32 10.86 1.17 -14.61
N MET A 33 10.26 1.98 -13.73
CA MET A 33 8.90 1.78 -13.22
C MET A 33 8.17 3.12 -13.25
N PRO A 34 7.46 3.46 -14.33
CA PRO A 34 6.70 4.71 -14.40
C PRO A 34 5.46 4.67 -13.48
N SER A 35 4.81 3.53 -13.36
CA SER A 35 3.61 3.29 -12.55
C SER A 35 3.45 1.80 -12.27
N VAL A 36 2.56 1.45 -11.33
CA VAL A 36 2.18 0.07 -11.00
C VAL A 36 0.67 -0.01 -10.80
N ASP A 37 0.03 -0.98 -11.44
CA ASP A 37 -1.38 -1.28 -11.20
C ASP A 37 -1.51 -2.23 -10.01
N VAL A 38 -2.43 -1.92 -9.11
CA VAL A 38 -2.75 -2.74 -7.93
C VAL A 38 -4.26 -2.89 -7.77
N MET A 39 -4.69 -3.93 -7.07
CA MET A 39 -6.09 -4.12 -6.70
C MET A 39 -6.39 -3.42 -5.37
N HIS A 40 -7.47 -2.67 -5.31
CA HIS A 40 -7.96 -2.01 -4.10
C HIS A 40 -9.48 -2.12 -4.05
N ASN A 41 -10.02 -2.77 -3.03
CA ASN A 41 -11.47 -3.02 -2.88
C ASN A 41 -12.12 -3.65 -4.14
N GLY A 42 -11.41 -4.55 -4.80
CA GLY A 42 -11.90 -5.22 -6.02
C GLY A 42 -11.75 -4.42 -7.30
N GLU A 43 -11.27 -3.18 -7.24
CA GLU A 43 -11.03 -2.33 -8.39
C GLU A 43 -9.52 -2.16 -8.67
N LYS A 44 -9.19 -1.97 -9.94
CA LYS A 44 -7.81 -1.69 -10.35
C LYS A 44 -7.49 -0.22 -10.15
N VAL A 45 -6.44 0.07 -9.39
CA VAL A 45 -5.93 1.41 -9.12
C VAL A 45 -4.48 1.51 -9.58
N THR A 46 -4.14 2.57 -10.30
CA THR A 46 -2.76 2.82 -10.73
C THR A 46 -2.03 3.66 -9.68
N ILE A 47 -0.97 3.10 -9.10
CA ILE A 47 -0.01 3.85 -8.29
C ILE A 47 0.98 4.50 -9.26
N MET A 48 1.06 5.82 -9.22
CA MET A 48 2.01 6.62 -9.99
C MET A 48 2.36 7.89 -9.20
N ARG A 49 3.41 8.58 -9.58
CA ARG A 49 3.71 9.91 -9.04
C ARG A 49 2.86 10.97 -9.72
N ASN A 50 2.56 12.06 -9.00
CA ASN A 50 1.89 13.20 -9.59
C ASN A 50 2.71 13.78 -10.74
N GLN A 51 2.09 14.01 -11.91
CA GLN A 51 2.75 14.49 -13.12
C GLN A 51 2.92 16.02 -13.14
N ASP A 52 2.22 16.74 -12.27
CA ASP A 52 2.44 18.18 -12.09
C ASP A 52 3.68 18.42 -11.23
N GLN A 53 4.77 18.87 -11.86
CA GLN A 53 6.05 19.16 -11.17
C GLN A 53 5.97 20.35 -10.21
N LYS A 54 4.85 21.10 -10.19
CA LYS A 54 4.57 22.16 -9.21
C LYS A 54 3.73 21.66 -8.04
N ASN A 55 3.30 20.39 -8.07
CA ASN A 55 2.53 19.80 -6.98
C ASN A 55 3.30 19.88 -5.66
N THR A 56 2.60 20.17 -4.59
CA THR A 56 3.14 20.22 -3.23
C THR A 56 2.47 19.16 -2.36
N VAL A 57 3.10 18.83 -1.24
CA VAL A 57 2.57 17.84 -0.30
C VAL A 57 1.16 18.21 0.17
N ASN A 58 0.29 17.22 0.29
CA ASN A 58 -1.04 17.38 0.85
C ASN A 58 -0.98 18.08 2.22
N PRO A 59 -1.72 19.18 2.46
CA PRO A 59 -1.68 19.94 3.72
C PRO A 59 -1.88 19.10 4.98
N ALA A 60 -2.63 17.99 4.91
CA ALA A 60 -2.80 17.06 6.03
C ALA A 60 -1.47 16.42 6.48
N PHE A 61 -0.47 16.33 5.59
CA PHE A 61 0.85 15.74 5.84
C PHE A 61 1.99 16.80 5.89
N ALA A 62 1.69 18.08 5.69
CA ALA A 62 2.69 19.16 5.65
C ALA A 62 3.22 19.58 7.04
N LYS A 63 2.55 19.16 8.13
CA LYS A 63 2.96 19.54 9.48
C LYS A 63 4.29 18.88 9.87
N THR A 64 5.34 19.68 10.11
CA THR A 64 6.70 19.20 10.41
C THR A 64 6.98 19.01 11.91
N SER A 65 6.31 19.77 12.79
CA SER A 65 6.56 19.75 14.24
C SER A 65 5.36 19.20 15.00
N ARG A 66 5.61 18.24 15.90
CA ARG A 66 4.58 17.60 16.74
C ARG A 66 5.08 17.43 18.16
N LYS A 67 4.14 17.53 19.12
CA LYS A 67 4.48 17.36 20.55
C LYS A 67 4.95 15.92 20.81
N CYS A 68 6.08 15.76 21.47
CA CYS A 68 6.59 14.47 21.94
C CYS A 68 6.61 14.47 23.49
N PRO A 69 5.97 13.50 24.15
CA PRO A 69 5.03 12.51 23.63
C PRO A 69 3.69 13.11 23.20
N PRO A 70 2.85 12.44 22.39
CA PRO A 70 3.02 11.06 21.93
C PRO A 70 3.74 10.92 20.57
N PHE A 71 4.02 12.03 19.85
CA PHE A 71 4.51 12.01 18.47
C PHE A 71 6.04 12.08 18.41
N CYS A 72 6.70 11.21 19.14
CA CYS A 72 8.16 11.14 19.14
C CYS A 72 8.70 10.45 17.91
N ILE A 73 9.91 10.86 17.47
CA ILE A 73 10.59 10.21 16.33
C ILE A 73 10.88 8.76 16.69
N GLN A 74 10.47 7.85 15.83
CA GLN A 74 10.75 6.43 15.96
C GLN A 74 12.17 6.09 15.46
N PRO A 75 12.85 5.11 16.06
CA PRO A 75 14.16 4.66 15.57
C PRO A 75 14.05 4.08 14.15
N SER A 76 15.17 3.93 13.46
CA SER A 76 15.21 3.26 12.15
C SER A 76 15.03 1.75 12.27
N THR A 77 15.49 1.14 13.37
CA THR A 77 15.29 -0.28 13.68
C THR A 77 14.31 -0.40 14.84
N LEU A 78 13.18 -1.05 14.59
CA LEU A 78 12.10 -1.14 15.59
C LEU A 78 12.30 -2.31 16.56
N ALA A 79 12.65 -3.47 16.04
CA ALA A 79 12.93 -4.68 16.82
C ALA A 79 13.85 -5.64 16.04
N PRO A 80 14.60 -6.54 16.74
CA PRO A 80 15.39 -7.57 16.08
C PRO A 80 14.55 -8.43 15.13
N GLY A 81 15.03 -8.65 13.90
CA GLY A 81 14.36 -9.45 12.88
C GLY A 81 13.25 -8.73 12.12
N VAL A 82 12.80 -7.55 12.55
CA VAL A 82 11.85 -6.70 11.81
C VAL A 82 12.64 -5.82 10.86
N GLU A 83 12.38 -5.96 9.57
CA GLU A 83 13.03 -5.17 8.53
C GLU A 83 12.31 -3.84 8.32
N THR A 84 13.06 -2.73 8.30
CA THR A 84 12.56 -1.43 7.87
C THR A 84 12.74 -1.30 6.36
N ILE A 85 11.67 -0.92 5.64
CA ILE A 85 11.64 -0.85 4.19
C ILE A 85 11.21 0.54 3.70
N GLY A 86 11.51 0.84 2.44
CA GLY A 86 11.11 2.06 1.74
C GLY A 86 9.92 1.87 0.80
N GLU A 87 9.62 2.92 0.04
CA GLU A 87 8.43 3.00 -0.83
C GLU A 87 8.48 1.98 -1.95
N VAL A 88 9.65 1.77 -2.55
CA VAL A 88 9.81 0.84 -3.68
C VAL A 88 9.53 -0.60 -3.25
N GLU A 89 9.96 -0.99 -2.05
CA GLU A 89 9.68 -2.31 -1.49
C GLU A 89 8.17 -2.45 -1.20
N VAL A 90 7.51 -1.42 -0.63
CA VAL A 90 6.06 -1.42 -0.42
C VAL A 90 5.31 -1.60 -1.74
N ILE A 91 5.68 -0.84 -2.78
CA ILE A 91 5.08 -0.95 -4.12
C ILE A 91 5.28 -2.35 -4.70
N ASN A 92 6.46 -2.95 -4.53
CA ASN A 92 6.74 -4.32 -4.97
C ASN A 92 5.89 -5.36 -4.23
N TYR A 93 5.65 -5.19 -2.92
CA TYR A 93 4.73 -6.06 -2.15
C TYR A 93 3.28 -5.91 -2.64
N LEU A 94 2.80 -4.69 -2.85
CA LEU A 94 1.47 -4.42 -3.39
C LEU A 94 1.27 -5.02 -4.78
N LYS A 95 2.29 -4.91 -5.64
CA LYS A 95 2.27 -5.54 -6.97
C LYS A 95 2.14 -7.06 -6.86
N LYS A 96 2.96 -7.71 -6.04
CA LYS A 96 2.90 -9.18 -5.83
C LYS A 96 1.52 -9.61 -5.34
N MET A 97 0.91 -8.89 -4.37
CA MET A 97 -0.46 -9.14 -3.92
C MET A 97 -1.45 -9.06 -5.08
N SER A 98 -1.33 -8.05 -5.92
CA SER A 98 -2.22 -7.86 -7.08
C SER A 98 -2.00 -8.89 -8.19
N ASP A 99 -0.79 -9.44 -8.27
CA ASP A 99 -0.46 -10.56 -9.18
C ASP A 99 -0.91 -11.94 -8.62
N GLY A 100 -1.56 -11.97 -7.43
CA GLY A 100 -2.15 -13.16 -6.83
C GLY A 100 -1.33 -13.81 -5.70
N ASP A 101 -0.28 -13.16 -5.19
CA ASP A 101 0.46 -13.65 -4.02
C ASP A 101 -0.33 -13.37 -2.74
N ASP A 102 -1.03 -14.37 -2.24
CA ASP A 102 -1.85 -14.34 -1.02
C ASP A 102 -1.03 -14.49 0.26
N SER A 103 0.27 -14.73 0.15
CA SER A 103 1.20 -14.85 1.29
C SER A 103 1.66 -13.50 1.87
N ILE A 104 1.14 -12.38 1.33
CA ILE A 104 1.50 -11.02 1.71
C ILE A 104 0.26 -10.26 2.17
N ILE A 105 0.44 -9.32 3.08
CA ILE A 105 -0.57 -8.33 3.48
C ILE A 105 0.10 -6.98 3.76
N VAL A 106 -0.48 -5.90 3.23
CA VAL A 106 -0.07 -4.52 3.54
C VAL A 106 -1.11 -3.89 4.44
N VAL A 107 -0.70 -3.44 5.62
CA VAL A 107 -1.58 -3.02 6.73
C VAL A 107 -1.39 -1.54 7.03
N ASP A 108 -2.44 -0.77 6.88
CA ASP A 108 -2.54 0.59 7.41
C ASP A 108 -2.97 0.53 8.89
N SER A 109 -2.05 0.87 9.80
CA SER A 109 -2.28 0.81 11.25
C SER A 109 -2.95 2.07 11.81
N ARG A 110 -3.34 3.02 10.95
CA ARG A 110 -3.94 4.29 11.37
C ARG A 110 -5.37 4.14 11.84
N THR A 111 -5.82 5.12 12.62
CA THR A 111 -7.23 5.25 12.99
C THR A 111 -8.09 5.60 11.75
N PRO A 112 -9.38 5.21 11.72
CA PRO A 112 -10.25 5.41 10.57
C PRO A 112 -10.36 6.87 10.09
N ASP A 113 -10.29 7.85 11.00
CA ASP A 113 -10.31 9.28 10.67
C ASP A 113 -9.09 9.73 9.83
N TRP A 114 -7.94 9.09 9.99
CA TRP A 114 -6.77 9.29 9.14
C TRP A 114 -6.90 8.57 7.81
N VAL A 115 -7.40 7.33 7.83
CA VAL A 115 -7.61 6.52 6.62
C VAL A 115 -8.60 7.20 5.68
N ALA A 116 -9.66 7.81 6.20
CA ALA A 116 -10.65 8.57 5.42
C ALA A 116 -10.05 9.73 4.60
N LYS A 117 -8.87 10.25 4.98
CA LYS A 117 -8.15 11.29 4.23
C LYS A 117 -7.43 10.75 2.99
N GLY A 118 -7.21 9.44 2.95
CA GLY A 118 -6.50 8.71 1.90
C GLY A 118 -5.60 7.65 2.48
N MET A 119 -5.42 6.56 1.76
CA MET A 119 -4.55 5.44 2.13
C MET A 119 -3.75 4.94 0.94
N ILE A 120 -2.75 4.12 1.20
CA ILE A 120 -1.99 3.45 0.13
C ILE A 120 -2.93 2.46 -0.56
N PRO A 121 -3.10 2.52 -1.92
CA PRO A 121 -3.94 1.59 -2.64
C PRO A 121 -3.49 0.13 -2.42
N GLY A 122 -4.45 -0.78 -2.21
CA GLY A 122 -4.17 -2.20 -1.93
C GLY A 122 -3.89 -2.53 -0.47
N ALA A 123 -3.72 -1.55 0.42
CA ALA A 123 -3.60 -1.80 1.85
C ALA A 123 -4.96 -2.06 2.49
N VAL A 124 -4.97 -2.82 3.60
CA VAL A 124 -6.14 -3.01 4.48
C VAL A 124 -5.95 -2.21 5.77
N ASN A 125 -7.03 -1.67 6.32
CA ASN A 125 -6.95 -0.94 7.58
C ASN A 125 -7.14 -1.88 8.77
N ILE A 126 -6.13 -1.96 9.64
CA ILE A 126 -6.22 -2.58 10.97
C ILE A 126 -5.75 -1.53 11.99
N PRO A 127 -6.65 -0.78 12.59
CA PRO A 127 -6.30 0.26 13.55
C PRO A 127 -5.42 -0.31 14.67
N TRP A 128 -4.43 0.47 15.10
CA TRP A 128 -3.48 0.05 16.13
C TRP A 128 -4.12 -0.37 17.46
N THR A 129 -5.37 0.01 17.69
CA THR A 129 -6.15 -0.39 18.86
C THR A 129 -6.71 -1.81 18.72
N ALA A 130 -6.93 -2.30 17.50
CA ALA A 130 -7.58 -3.60 17.23
C ALA A 130 -6.71 -4.81 17.63
N LEU A 131 -5.37 -4.64 17.67
CA LEU A 131 -4.42 -5.66 18.14
C LEU A 131 -3.86 -5.34 19.55
N ASN A 132 -4.46 -4.41 20.28
CA ASN A 132 -3.90 -3.94 21.55
C ASN A 132 -4.83 -4.21 22.75
N PRO A 133 -4.58 -5.26 23.55
CA PRO A 133 -5.38 -5.57 24.74
C PRO A 133 -5.41 -4.41 25.75
N ALA A 134 -4.33 -3.63 25.89
CA ALA A 134 -4.28 -2.47 26.77
C ALA A 134 -5.16 -1.30 26.28
N LYS A 135 -5.73 -1.40 25.06
CA LYS A 135 -6.67 -0.44 24.46
C LYS A 135 -8.07 -1.04 24.27
N GLY A 136 -8.33 -2.16 24.90
CA GLY A 136 -9.65 -2.78 24.92
C GLY A 136 -9.90 -3.81 23.82
N ALA A 137 -8.88 -4.19 23.05
CA ALA A 137 -9.03 -5.31 22.12
C ALA A 137 -9.20 -6.60 22.90
N ASP A 138 -10.30 -7.32 22.69
CA ASP A 138 -10.55 -8.59 23.32
C ASP A 138 -9.84 -9.75 22.62
N PRO A 139 -9.54 -10.86 23.32
CA PRO A 139 -8.80 -11.97 22.76
C PRO A 139 -9.47 -12.65 21.56
N ILE A 140 -10.81 -12.66 21.50
CA ILE A 140 -11.57 -13.28 20.39
C ILE A 140 -11.38 -12.46 19.12
N SER A 141 -11.64 -11.16 19.20
CA SER A 141 -11.43 -10.26 18.05
C SER A 141 -9.99 -10.26 17.56
N ILE A 142 -9.00 -10.35 18.46
CA ILE A 142 -7.59 -10.48 18.07
C ILE A 142 -7.37 -11.79 17.32
N ALA A 143 -7.91 -12.91 17.81
CA ALA A 143 -7.78 -14.22 17.17
C ALA A 143 -8.42 -14.24 15.78
N GLU A 144 -9.61 -13.65 15.62
CA GLU A 144 -10.28 -13.49 14.33
C GLU A 144 -9.42 -12.69 13.33
N ILE A 145 -8.87 -11.56 13.74
CA ILE A 145 -7.96 -10.76 12.90
C ILE A 145 -6.70 -11.59 12.52
N MET A 146 -6.14 -12.33 13.46
CA MET A 146 -4.96 -13.17 13.21
C MET A 146 -5.27 -14.27 12.20
N GLU A 147 -6.44 -14.89 12.27
CA GLU A 147 -6.85 -15.95 11.35
C GLU A 147 -7.23 -15.38 9.97
N GLU A 148 -8.16 -14.44 9.90
CA GLU A 148 -8.74 -13.95 8.65
C GLU A 148 -7.77 -13.09 7.85
N VAL A 149 -7.00 -12.23 8.53
CA VAL A 149 -6.15 -11.25 7.85
C VAL A 149 -4.72 -11.75 7.70
N PHE A 150 -4.15 -12.32 8.77
CA PHE A 150 -2.74 -12.72 8.80
C PHE A 150 -2.51 -14.21 8.49
N ASN A 151 -3.59 -14.99 8.27
CA ASN A 151 -3.55 -16.43 8.00
C ASN A 151 -2.82 -17.24 9.10
N VAL A 152 -3.05 -16.84 10.35
CA VAL A 152 -2.54 -17.54 11.56
C VAL A 152 -3.65 -18.42 12.09
N LYS A 153 -3.46 -19.73 12.10
CA LYS A 153 -4.48 -20.69 12.57
C LYS A 153 -4.34 -20.94 14.07
N GLN A 154 -5.45 -21.26 14.70
CA GLN A 154 -5.43 -21.85 16.05
C GLN A 154 -5.47 -23.38 15.94
N VAL A 155 -4.47 -24.03 16.55
CA VAL A 155 -4.38 -25.49 16.64
C VAL A 155 -4.25 -25.84 18.12
N GLU A 156 -5.22 -26.57 18.66
CA GLU A 156 -5.24 -26.97 20.08
C GLU A 156 -5.08 -25.80 21.08
N GLY A 157 -5.64 -24.63 20.73
CA GLY A 157 -5.55 -23.42 21.55
C GLY A 157 -4.25 -22.63 21.41
N LEU A 158 -3.33 -23.06 20.56
CA LEU A 158 -2.07 -22.36 20.25
C LEU A 158 -2.14 -21.73 18.86
N MET A 159 -1.46 -20.59 18.68
CA MET A 159 -1.34 -19.93 17.37
C MET A 159 -0.27 -20.64 16.53
N ASP A 160 -0.65 -21.12 15.34
CA ASP A 160 0.25 -21.68 14.33
C ASP A 160 0.59 -20.62 13.28
N PHE A 161 1.84 -20.18 13.28
CA PHE A 161 2.37 -19.17 12.37
C PHE A 161 3.02 -19.77 11.10
N SER A 162 2.96 -21.07 10.90
CA SER A 162 3.64 -21.75 9.78
C SER A 162 3.25 -21.18 8.43
N LYS A 163 1.98 -20.78 8.28
CA LYS A 163 1.40 -20.17 7.08
C LYS A 163 1.11 -18.67 7.22
N ALA A 164 1.60 -18.04 8.30
CA ALA A 164 1.39 -16.60 8.50
C ALA A 164 1.94 -15.81 7.33
N LYS A 165 1.21 -14.77 6.91
CA LYS A 165 1.59 -13.88 5.79
C LYS A 165 2.83 -13.05 6.13
N THR A 166 3.54 -12.58 5.12
CA THR A 166 4.46 -11.45 5.27
C THR A 166 3.64 -10.19 5.46
N ALA A 167 3.76 -9.56 6.63
CA ALA A 167 2.99 -8.40 7.02
C ALA A 167 3.83 -7.12 6.86
N VAL A 168 3.41 -6.23 5.97
CA VAL A 168 4.00 -4.90 5.76
C VAL A 168 3.14 -3.88 6.49
N LEU A 169 3.64 -3.23 7.54
CA LEU A 169 2.87 -2.31 8.36
C LEU A 169 3.38 -0.88 8.23
N PHE A 170 2.45 0.06 8.14
CA PHE A 170 2.74 1.49 8.11
C PHE A 170 1.72 2.30 8.93
N CYS A 171 2.03 3.60 9.12
CA CYS A 171 1.10 4.59 9.67
C CYS A 171 1.36 5.99 9.06
N ASN A 172 1.27 7.06 9.86
CA ASN A 172 1.35 8.42 9.30
C ASN A 172 2.77 8.88 8.92
N GLY A 173 3.82 8.31 9.51
CA GLY A 173 5.19 8.76 9.25
C GLY A 173 6.16 8.42 10.39
N MET A 174 7.39 8.89 10.29
CA MET A 174 8.51 8.58 11.21
C MET A 174 8.26 8.94 12.68
N TRP A 175 7.32 9.82 12.96
CA TRP A 175 6.91 10.27 14.31
C TRP A 175 5.68 9.49 14.82
N CYS A 176 5.13 8.59 14.03
CA CYS A 176 3.88 7.88 14.34
C CYS A 176 4.16 6.58 15.09
N GLY A 177 3.51 6.39 16.23
CA GLY A 177 3.64 5.17 17.04
C GLY A 177 2.62 4.08 16.73
N GLN A 178 1.70 4.25 15.77
CA GLN A 178 0.58 3.34 15.54
C GLN A 178 1.04 2.01 14.91
N SER A 179 1.80 2.03 13.81
CA SER A 179 2.38 0.80 13.26
C SER A 179 3.43 0.16 14.19
N PRO A 180 4.31 0.91 14.87
CA PRO A 180 5.15 0.33 15.93
C PRO A 180 4.37 -0.39 17.01
N ASN A 181 3.18 0.11 17.39
CA ASN A 181 2.32 -0.54 18.38
C ASN A 181 1.78 -1.88 17.86
N ASN A 182 1.22 -1.91 16.63
CA ASN A 182 0.77 -3.15 16.00
C ASN A 182 1.90 -4.18 15.90
N ILE A 183 3.07 -3.77 15.43
CA ILE A 183 4.25 -4.63 15.30
C ILE A 183 4.64 -5.22 16.66
N LYS A 184 4.71 -4.40 17.72
CA LYS A 184 5.06 -4.86 19.07
C LYS A 184 4.03 -5.85 19.61
N ASN A 185 2.75 -5.68 19.34
CA ASN A 185 1.71 -6.62 19.75
C ASN A 185 1.76 -7.91 18.93
N LEU A 186 1.95 -7.86 17.61
CA LEU A 186 2.18 -9.05 16.79
C LEU A 186 3.36 -9.88 17.32
N LEU A 187 4.49 -9.23 17.64
CA LEU A 187 5.66 -9.89 18.23
C LEU A 187 5.34 -10.53 19.59
N LYS A 188 4.55 -9.85 20.45
CA LYS A 188 4.11 -10.42 21.75
C LYS A 188 3.21 -11.64 21.59
N PHE A 189 2.43 -11.70 20.51
CA PHE A 189 1.60 -12.88 20.19
C PHE A 189 2.42 -14.02 19.58
N GLY A 190 3.71 -13.81 19.30
CA GLY A 190 4.60 -14.82 18.72
C GLY A 190 4.74 -14.74 17.20
N TYR A 191 4.24 -13.68 16.56
CA TYR A 191 4.39 -13.52 15.12
C TYR A 191 5.87 -13.50 14.70
N PRO A 192 6.29 -14.28 13.68
CA PRO A 192 7.69 -14.37 13.29
C PRO A 192 8.24 -13.02 12.84
N ALA A 193 9.24 -12.50 13.52
CA ALA A 193 9.80 -11.16 13.27
C ALA A 193 10.27 -10.98 11.82
N HIS A 194 10.86 -12.02 11.20
CA HIS A 194 11.34 -11.97 9.81
C HIS A 194 10.21 -11.83 8.77
N LYS A 195 8.97 -12.14 9.15
CA LYS A 195 7.77 -11.95 8.34
C LYS A 195 7.15 -10.56 8.51
N ILE A 196 7.67 -9.73 9.41
CA ILE A 196 7.20 -8.36 9.63
C ILE A 196 8.13 -7.39 8.89
N LYS A 197 7.53 -6.52 8.08
CA LYS A 197 8.18 -5.42 7.39
C LYS A 197 7.57 -4.11 7.90
N TRP A 198 8.40 -3.15 8.20
CA TRP A 198 7.95 -1.86 8.68
C TRP A 198 8.26 -0.74 7.68
N TYR A 199 7.22 -0.19 7.06
CA TYR A 199 7.35 1.02 6.26
C TYR A 199 7.29 2.23 7.20
N ARG A 200 8.49 2.66 7.67
CA ARG A 200 8.66 3.71 8.66
C ARG A 200 8.21 5.08 8.16
N GLY A 201 8.44 5.39 6.88
CA GLY A 201 8.09 6.65 6.22
C GLY A 201 6.58 6.91 6.23
N GLY A 202 5.79 5.85 6.05
CA GLY A 202 4.33 5.90 6.10
C GLY A 202 3.72 6.87 5.08
N MET A 203 2.54 7.38 5.42
CA MET A 203 1.82 8.27 4.50
C MET A 203 2.54 9.59 4.25
N GLN A 204 3.34 10.08 5.19
CA GLN A 204 4.04 11.36 5.00
C GLN A 204 5.07 11.27 3.88
N ASP A 205 5.90 10.22 3.87
CA ASP A 205 6.89 10.02 2.80
C ASP A 205 6.21 9.65 1.49
N TRP A 206 5.12 8.85 1.54
CA TRP A 206 4.28 8.54 0.38
C TRP A 206 3.73 9.80 -0.31
N GLU A 207 3.20 10.73 0.46
CA GLU A 207 2.64 12.01 -0.04
C GLU A 207 3.73 12.98 -0.51
N ILE A 208 4.90 13.04 0.17
CA ILE A 208 6.05 13.85 -0.25
C ILE A 208 6.56 13.42 -1.62
N LEU A 209 6.50 12.13 -1.93
CA LEU A 209 6.88 11.62 -3.24
C LEU A 209 5.78 11.80 -4.31
N GLY A 210 4.61 12.32 -3.94
CA GLY A 210 3.48 12.53 -4.84
C GLY A 210 2.87 11.24 -5.35
N LEU A 211 2.94 10.15 -4.59
CA LEU A 211 2.37 8.86 -4.94
C LEU A 211 0.85 8.85 -4.79
N SER A 212 0.16 8.09 -5.67
CA SER A 212 -1.29 7.97 -5.67
C SER A 212 -1.83 7.44 -4.35
N THR A 213 -2.98 7.96 -3.92
CA THR A 213 -3.74 7.46 -2.77
C THR A 213 -5.14 7.03 -3.21
N ALA A 214 -5.77 6.14 -2.43
CA ALA A 214 -7.14 5.70 -2.62
C ALA A 214 -8.00 6.07 -1.40
N LYS A 215 -9.32 6.01 -1.56
CA LYS A 215 -10.28 6.05 -0.45
C LYS A 215 -10.48 4.64 0.10
N PRO A 216 -10.81 4.48 1.42
CA PRO A 216 -11.08 3.20 2.04
C PRO A 216 -12.31 2.52 1.46
#